data_a5142d166a0c6062e606370ee1f13180
#
_entry.id   a5142d166a0c6062e606370ee1f13180
#
_cell.length_a   1.000
_cell.length_b   1.000
_cell.length_c   1.000
_cell.angle_alpha   90.00
_cell.angle_beta   90.00
_cell.angle_gamma   90.00
#
_symmetry.space_group_name_H-M   'P 1'
#
loop_
_entity.id
_entity.type
_entity.pdbx_description
1 polymer ?
#
loop_
_entity_poly.entity_id
_entity_poly.type
_entity_poly.pdbx_seq_one_letter_code
_entity_poly.pdbx_strand_id
1 'polypeptide(L)'
;MTEQQDRWLRHLVGVIRPVLIDKVERDHWQPDAEFRRRRIVVAITLLVGATLLGVSFATEQGDPQFYPLTLGLAAVWAIGSFASGPLHLGHINFRGALRRPILTPIVVGLVLAVIFAVGGLVIRTIPPLASLTEDVIGYARANNLWIVFVILIINGIAEELFFRGALFAAIGVRHPVLISTVIYALATVAGGNPVLVFAAAVLGAVVGLQRRAGGGVLAPILTHLTWSSAMLFALPPIFSGFS
;
A
#
# COMPACT_ATOMS: atom_id res chain seq x y z
N MET A 1 4.34 -36.16 6.33
CA MET A 1 4.73 -34.84 6.89
C MET A 1 5.44 -35.12 8.21
N THR A 2 6.61 -34.54 8.44
CA THR A 2 7.36 -34.74 9.68
C THR A 2 6.77 -33.87 10.79
N GLU A 3 6.89 -34.29 12.05
CA GLU A 3 6.41 -33.54 13.24
C GLU A 3 7.00 -32.11 13.33
N GLN A 4 8.16 -31.92 12.73
CA GLN A 4 8.87 -30.63 12.60
C GLN A 4 8.18 -29.71 11.58
N GLN A 5 7.68 -30.26 10.46
CA GLN A 5 6.91 -29.49 9.45
C GLN A 5 5.57 -29.02 10.03
N ASP A 6 4.89 -29.86 10.81
CA ASP A 6 3.62 -29.50 11.46
C ASP A 6 3.79 -28.41 12.53
N ARG A 7 4.94 -28.42 13.23
CA ARG A 7 5.28 -27.40 14.23
C ARG A 7 5.54 -26.04 13.56
N TRP A 8 6.26 -26.06 12.45
CA TRP A 8 6.53 -24.86 11.63
C TRP A 8 5.25 -24.26 11.05
N LEU A 9 4.40 -25.08 10.47
CA LEU A 9 3.11 -24.65 9.90
C LEU A 9 2.21 -24.03 10.97
N ARG A 10 2.09 -24.64 12.15
CA ARG A 10 1.32 -24.08 13.28
C ARG A 10 1.89 -22.73 13.74
N HIS A 11 3.21 -22.58 13.74
CA HIS A 11 3.85 -21.31 14.11
C HIS A 11 3.57 -20.22 13.09
N LEU A 12 3.71 -20.50 11.80
CA LEU A 12 3.38 -19.59 10.71
C LEU A 12 1.90 -19.18 10.71
N VAL A 13 1.02 -20.14 10.86
CA VAL A 13 -0.42 -19.87 10.97
C VAL A 13 -0.73 -18.99 12.18
N GLY A 14 -0.10 -19.23 13.32
CA GLY A 14 -0.26 -18.43 14.54
C GLY A 14 0.21 -16.97 14.39
N VAL A 15 1.15 -16.69 13.50
CA VAL A 15 1.63 -15.32 13.21
C VAL A 15 0.78 -14.64 12.14
N ILE A 16 0.41 -15.36 11.08
CA ILE A 16 -0.28 -14.80 9.92
C ILE A 16 -1.78 -14.58 10.20
N ARG A 17 -2.42 -15.52 10.87
CA ARG A 17 -3.86 -15.52 11.12
C ARG A 17 -4.38 -14.25 11.81
N PRO A 18 -3.75 -13.77 12.91
CA PRO A 18 -4.21 -12.56 13.60
C PRO A 18 -4.12 -11.29 12.74
N VAL A 19 -3.25 -11.27 11.74
CA VAL A 19 -2.96 -10.06 10.92
C VAL A 19 -3.76 -10.03 9.63
N LEU A 20 -4.09 -11.18 9.05
CA LEU A 20 -4.76 -11.26 7.74
C LEU A 20 -6.18 -11.83 7.81
N ILE A 21 -6.50 -12.67 8.80
CA ILE A 21 -7.72 -13.49 8.80
C ILE A 21 -8.65 -13.13 9.96
N ASP A 22 -8.14 -13.18 11.19
CA ASP A 22 -8.95 -13.07 12.41
C ASP A 22 -9.39 -11.62 12.62
N LYS A 23 -10.71 -11.39 12.62
CA LYS A 23 -11.27 -10.06 12.83
C LYS A 23 -11.27 -9.73 14.32
N VAL A 24 -10.78 -8.53 14.64
CA VAL A 24 -10.95 -7.95 15.97
C VAL A 24 -12.31 -7.25 16.06
N GLU A 25 -12.98 -7.44 17.18
CA GLU A 25 -14.23 -6.74 17.50
C GLU A 25 -14.00 -5.22 17.53
N ARG A 26 -14.94 -4.47 16.94
CA ARG A 26 -14.81 -3.02 16.77
C ARG A 26 -16.18 -2.38 16.60
N ASP A 27 -16.31 -1.19 17.15
CA ASP A 27 -17.42 -0.27 16.87
C ASP A 27 -16.94 0.86 15.96
N HIS A 28 -17.34 0.81 14.69
CA HIS A 28 -17.07 1.84 13.67
C HIS A 28 -18.38 2.39 13.10
N TRP A 29 -19.43 2.34 13.92
CA TRP A 29 -20.73 2.88 13.53
C TRP A 29 -20.65 4.40 13.28
N GLN A 30 -21.36 4.87 12.27
CA GLN A 30 -21.49 6.28 11.93
C GLN A 30 -22.93 6.58 11.57
N PRO A 31 -23.46 7.79 11.95
CA PRO A 31 -24.75 8.27 11.48
C PRO A 31 -24.79 8.35 9.95
N ASP A 32 -25.98 8.17 9.36
CA ASP A 32 -26.16 8.18 7.89
C ASP A 32 -25.68 9.47 7.22
N ALA A 33 -25.86 10.62 7.89
CA ALA A 33 -25.41 11.91 7.40
C ALA A 33 -23.87 11.98 7.29
N GLU A 34 -23.15 11.49 8.31
CA GLU A 34 -21.69 11.44 8.32
C GLU A 34 -21.16 10.43 7.31
N PHE A 35 -21.84 9.28 7.16
CA PHE A 35 -21.48 8.28 6.17
C PHE A 35 -21.67 8.80 4.74
N ARG A 36 -22.73 9.58 4.46
CA ARG A 36 -22.95 10.24 3.17
C ARG A 36 -21.87 11.29 2.90
N ARG A 37 -21.55 12.15 3.89
CA ARG A 37 -20.46 13.12 3.81
C ARG A 37 -19.13 12.43 3.50
N ARG A 38 -18.82 11.34 4.19
CA ARG A 38 -17.60 10.55 3.95
C ARG A 38 -17.50 10.12 2.50
N ARG A 39 -18.57 9.58 1.91
CA ARG A 39 -18.61 9.14 0.52
C ARG A 39 -18.35 10.26 -0.47
N ILE A 40 -18.93 11.43 -0.24
CA ILE A 40 -18.73 12.61 -1.11
C ILE A 40 -17.25 13.07 -1.03
N VAL A 41 -16.71 13.24 0.18
CA VAL A 41 -15.33 13.67 0.37
C VAL A 41 -14.37 12.67 -0.26
N VAL A 42 -14.58 11.36 -0.05
CA VAL A 42 -13.75 10.29 -0.62
C VAL A 42 -13.81 10.31 -2.15
N ALA A 43 -14.98 10.49 -2.76
CA ALA A 43 -15.12 10.54 -4.22
C ALA A 43 -14.35 11.74 -4.81
N ILE A 44 -14.48 12.93 -4.22
CA ILE A 44 -13.76 14.12 -4.66
C ILE A 44 -12.25 13.93 -4.49
N THR A 45 -11.81 13.45 -3.33
CA THR A 45 -10.40 13.20 -3.04
C THR A 45 -9.81 12.17 -4.01
N LEU A 46 -10.55 11.10 -4.33
CA LEU A 46 -10.13 10.08 -5.29
C LEU A 46 -9.89 10.68 -6.69
N LEU A 47 -10.82 11.49 -7.17
CA LEU A 47 -10.69 12.13 -8.49
C LEU A 47 -9.47 13.07 -8.55
N VAL A 48 -9.34 13.96 -7.56
CA VAL A 48 -8.22 14.90 -7.48
C VAL A 48 -6.89 14.16 -7.34
N GLY A 49 -6.83 13.17 -6.45
CA GLY A 49 -5.63 12.38 -6.22
C GLY A 49 -5.21 11.54 -7.43
N ALA A 50 -6.15 10.87 -8.11
CA ALA A 50 -5.85 10.11 -9.33
C ALA A 50 -5.34 11.04 -10.46
N THR A 51 -5.91 12.24 -10.57
CA THR A 51 -5.41 13.25 -11.54
C THR A 51 -3.98 13.68 -11.22
N LEU A 52 -3.70 14.04 -9.95
CA LEU A 52 -2.35 14.43 -9.53
C LEU A 52 -1.34 13.27 -9.67
N LEU A 53 -1.75 12.04 -9.42
CA LEU A 53 -0.91 10.86 -9.65
C LEU A 53 -0.51 10.76 -11.13
N GLY A 54 -1.48 10.89 -12.05
CA GLY A 54 -1.22 10.89 -13.48
C GLY A 54 -0.27 12.03 -13.91
N VAL A 55 -0.52 13.24 -13.41
CA VAL A 55 0.35 14.40 -13.71
C VAL A 55 1.77 14.19 -13.16
N SER A 56 1.91 13.62 -11.96
CA SER A 56 3.22 13.36 -11.35
C SER A 56 4.07 12.37 -12.16
N PHE A 57 3.45 11.32 -12.70
CA PHE A 57 4.14 10.34 -13.54
C PHE A 57 4.24 10.75 -15.03
N ALA A 58 3.61 11.85 -15.43
CA ALA A 58 3.80 12.45 -16.76
C ALA A 58 5.00 13.39 -16.81
N THR A 59 5.63 13.72 -15.68
CA THR A 59 6.88 14.50 -15.65
C THR A 59 8.06 13.64 -16.13
N GLU A 60 9.06 14.27 -16.72
CA GLU A 60 10.29 13.57 -17.08
C GLU A 60 11.07 13.14 -15.85
N GLN A 61 11.83 12.05 -15.97
CA GLN A 61 12.70 11.58 -14.89
C GLN A 61 13.77 12.66 -14.60
N GLY A 62 13.88 13.06 -13.32
CA GLY A 62 14.78 14.13 -12.89
C GLY A 62 14.19 15.56 -12.97
N ASP A 63 12.94 15.71 -13.44
CA ASP A 63 12.25 17.01 -13.39
C ASP A 63 12.02 17.44 -11.93
N PRO A 64 12.46 18.64 -11.53
CA PRO A 64 12.23 19.16 -10.18
C PRO A 64 10.74 19.26 -9.79
N GLN A 65 9.83 19.35 -10.76
CA GLN A 65 8.37 19.38 -10.51
C GLN A 65 7.84 18.06 -9.92
N PHE A 66 8.55 16.96 -10.11
CA PHE A 66 8.20 15.67 -9.49
C PHE A 66 8.01 15.79 -7.97
N TYR A 67 8.89 16.53 -7.28
CA TYR A 67 8.82 16.66 -5.83
C TYR A 67 7.55 17.38 -5.34
N PRO A 68 7.22 18.61 -5.79
CA PRO A 68 6.02 19.28 -5.33
C PRO A 68 4.74 18.58 -5.77
N LEU A 69 4.70 17.94 -6.93
CA LEU A 69 3.54 17.18 -7.39
C LEU A 69 3.26 15.96 -6.50
N THR A 70 4.29 15.18 -6.21
CA THR A 70 4.15 13.99 -5.34
C THR A 70 3.85 14.35 -3.89
N LEU A 71 4.40 15.43 -3.37
CA LEU A 71 4.04 15.96 -2.04
C LEU A 71 2.62 16.53 -2.02
N GLY A 72 2.21 17.22 -3.08
CA GLY A 72 0.83 17.69 -3.27
C GLY A 72 -0.16 16.52 -3.30
N LEU A 73 0.20 15.44 -3.99
CA LEU A 73 -0.58 14.21 -4.01
C LEU A 73 -0.75 13.62 -2.60
N ALA A 74 0.35 13.51 -1.84
CA ALA A 74 0.30 13.04 -0.46
C ALA A 74 -0.58 13.94 0.42
N ALA A 75 -0.49 15.26 0.25
CA ALA A 75 -1.32 16.21 0.96
C ALA A 75 -2.82 16.02 0.63
N VAL A 76 -3.18 15.81 -0.64
CA VAL A 76 -4.57 15.53 -1.05
C VAL A 76 -5.08 14.24 -0.39
N TRP A 77 -4.31 13.15 -0.44
CA TRP A 77 -4.70 11.90 0.22
C TRP A 77 -4.87 12.08 1.73
N ALA A 78 -3.93 12.74 2.40
CA ALA A 78 -3.98 12.93 3.86
C ALA A 78 -5.13 13.86 4.27
N ILE A 79 -5.26 15.04 3.65
CA ILE A 79 -6.30 16.02 3.99
C ILE A 79 -7.69 15.41 3.72
N GLY A 80 -7.89 14.79 2.54
CA GLY A 80 -9.15 14.13 2.21
C GLY A 80 -9.51 13.01 3.18
N SER A 81 -8.52 12.27 3.66
CA SER A 81 -8.72 11.21 4.64
C SER A 81 -9.27 11.75 5.97
N PHE A 82 -8.62 12.77 6.53
CA PHE A 82 -9.06 13.39 7.79
C PHE A 82 -10.38 14.16 7.62
N ALA A 83 -10.56 14.84 6.50
CA ALA A 83 -11.82 15.54 6.19
C ALA A 83 -13.01 14.57 6.02
N SER A 84 -12.76 13.32 5.63
CA SER A 84 -13.82 12.31 5.45
C SER A 84 -14.46 11.85 6.75
N GLY A 85 -13.73 11.91 7.88
CA GLY A 85 -14.21 11.49 9.20
C GLY A 85 -13.15 10.71 9.99
N PRO A 86 -13.52 10.08 11.12
CA PRO A 86 -12.57 9.44 12.01
C PRO A 86 -11.82 8.29 11.34
N LEU A 87 -10.52 8.20 11.65
CA LEU A 87 -9.61 7.14 11.25
C LEU A 87 -9.15 6.36 12.48
N HIS A 88 -8.91 5.06 12.32
CA HIS A 88 -8.55 4.16 13.41
C HIS A 88 -7.21 3.49 13.13
N LEU A 89 -6.34 3.40 14.13
CA LEU A 89 -5.06 2.69 14.01
C LEU A 89 -5.24 1.17 13.99
N GLY A 90 -6.26 0.66 14.69
CA GLY A 90 -6.56 -0.78 14.75
C GLY A 90 -5.72 -1.55 15.78
N HIS A 91 -6.11 -2.81 16.00
CA HIS A 91 -5.48 -3.77 16.89
C HIS A 91 -5.50 -5.16 16.25
N ILE A 92 -4.69 -6.06 16.79
CA ILE A 92 -4.74 -7.51 16.50
C ILE A 92 -4.85 -8.28 17.81
N ASN A 93 -5.46 -9.45 17.75
CA ASN A 93 -5.39 -10.38 18.87
C ASN A 93 -4.12 -11.24 18.71
N PHE A 94 -3.11 -10.91 19.48
CA PHE A 94 -1.85 -11.64 19.46
C PHE A 94 -1.62 -12.32 20.80
N ARG A 95 -1.56 -13.66 20.79
CA ARG A 95 -1.41 -14.50 22.00
C ARG A 95 -2.44 -14.19 23.08
N GLY A 96 -3.70 -14.02 22.68
CA GLY A 96 -4.81 -13.78 23.61
C GLY A 96 -4.95 -12.34 24.14
N ALA A 97 -4.11 -11.40 23.67
CA ALA A 97 -4.19 -10.00 24.06
C ALA A 97 -4.37 -9.09 22.85
N LEU A 98 -5.20 -8.05 23.00
CA LEU A 98 -5.32 -6.97 22.00
C LEU A 98 -4.07 -6.09 22.04
N ARG A 99 -3.34 -6.04 20.91
CA ARG A 99 -2.11 -5.25 20.78
C ARG A 99 -2.10 -4.44 19.50
N ARG A 100 -1.30 -3.38 19.47
CA ARG A 100 -1.01 -2.67 18.21
C ARG A 100 -0.19 -3.59 17.29
N PRO A 101 -0.57 -3.70 16.00
CA PRO A 101 0.12 -4.51 15.03
C PRO A 101 1.41 -3.80 14.57
N ILE A 102 2.56 -4.12 15.15
CA ILE A 102 3.83 -3.49 14.78
C ILE A 102 4.73 -4.51 14.08
N LEU A 103 5.14 -5.58 14.76
CA LEU A 103 6.13 -6.52 14.25
C LEU A 103 5.58 -7.38 13.10
N THR A 104 4.37 -7.87 13.24
CA THR A 104 3.77 -8.77 12.25
C THR A 104 3.56 -8.12 10.87
N PRO A 105 3.10 -6.85 10.73
CA PRO A 105 3.04 -6.17 9.45
C PRO A 105 4.42 -5.95 8.80
N ILE A 106 5.45 -5.66 9.59
CA ILE A 106 6.82 -5.53 9.09
C ILE A 106 7.27 -6.86 8.48
N VAL A 107 7.05 -7.97 9.17
CA VAL A 107 7.36 -9.31 8.63
C VAL A 107 6.61 -9.59 7.34
N VAL A 108 5.31 -9.26 7.27
CA VAL A 108 4.51 -9.41 6.04
C VAL A 108 5.08 -8.55 4.91
N GLY A 109 5.49 -7.30 5.20
CA GLY A 109 6.12 -6.41 4.24
C GLY A 109 7.44 -6.96 3.70
N LEU A 110 8.30 -7.52 4.57
CA LEU A 110 9.56 -8.16 4.16
C LEU A 110 9.32 -9.41 3.30
N VAL A 111 8.38 -10.27 3.69
CA VAL A 111 8.01 -11.45 2.88
C VAL A 111 7.52 -11.02 1.50
N LEU A 112 6.66 -10.01 1.44
CA LEU A 112 6.17 -9.48 0.18
C LEU A 112 7.32 -8.89 -0.66
N ALA A 113 8.26 -8.18 -0.02
CA ALA A 113 9.44 -7.65 -0.68
C ALA A 113 10.32 -8.76 -1.28
N VAL A 114 10.53 -9.85 -0.58
CA VAL A 114 11.28 -11.02 -1.11
C VAL A 114 10.54 -11.63 -2.32
N ILE A 115 9.22 -11.79 -2.23
CA ILE A 115 8.42 -12.30 -3.35
C ILE A 115 8.55 -11.40 -4.58
N PHE A 116 8.47 -10.08 -4.41
CA PHE A 116 8.62 -9.13 -5.50
C PHE A 116 10.06 -9.05 -6.03
N ALA A 117 11.07 -9.17 -5.19
CA ALA A 117 12.47 -9.23 -5.62
C ALA A 117 12.75 -10.48 -6.46
N VAL A 118 12.23 -11.65 -6.04
CA VAL A 118 12.31 -12.89 -6.84
C VAL A 118 11.52 -12.73 -8.15
N GLY A 119 10.33 -12.13 -8.10
CA GLY A 119 9.58 -11.76 -9.31
C GLY A 119 10.38 -10.83 -10.22
N GLY A 120 11.10 -9.85 -9.66
CA GLY A 120 12.01 -8.95 -10.38
C GLY A 120 13.11 -9.69 -11.14
N LEU A 121 13.70 -10.73 -10.53
CA LEU A 121 14.67 -11.59 -11.20
C LEU A 121 14.08 -12.35 -12.41
N VAL A 122 12.79 -12.65 -12.40
CA VAL A 122 12.10 -13.27 -13.54
C VAL A 122 11.75 -12.24 -14.59
N ILE A 123 11.09 -11.13 -14.22
CA ILE A 123 10.60 -10.15 -15.20
C ILE A 123 11.73 -9.40 -15.90
N ARG A 124 12.92 -9.25 -15.30
CA ARG A 124 14.09 -8.67 -15.97
C ARG A 124 14.51 -9.45 -17.22
N THR A 125 14.14 -10.73 -17.34
CA THR A 125 14.43 -11.56 -18.51
C THR A 125 13.39 -11.40 -19.62
N ILE A 126 12.32 -10.64 -19.37
CA ILE A 126 11.22 -10.38 -20.31
C ILE A 126 11.30 -8.91 -20.73
N PRO A 127 11.85 -8.60 -21.96
CA PRO A 127 12.20 -7.23 -22.32
C PRO A 127 11.09 -6.18 -22.11
N PRO A 128 9.81 -6.41 -22.48
CA PRO A 128 8.77 -5.41 -22.24
C PRO A 128 8.50 -5.12 -20.77
N LEU A 129 8.59 -6.13 -19.89
CA LEU A 129 8.38 -5.96 -18.45
C LEU A 129 9.61 -5.35 -17.78
N ALA A 130 10.81 -5.68 -18.26
CA ALA A 130 12.05 -5.09 -17.81
C ALA A 130 12.06 -3.59 -18.07
N SER A 131 11.74 -3.15 -19.29
CA SER A 131 11.65 -1.73 -19.64
C SER A 131 10.67 -0.96 -18.74
N LEU A 132 9.45 -1.48 -18.55
CA LEU A 132 8.45 -0.87 -17.68
C LEU A 132 8.92 -0.76 -16.21
N THR A 133 9.72 -1.72 -15.74
CA THR A 133 10.28 -1.68 -14.38
C THR A 133 11.43 -0.68 -14.30
N GLU A 134 12.27 -0.60 -15.33
CA GLU A 134 13.35 0.38 -15.43
C GLU A 134 12.82 1.81 -15.46
N ASP A 135 11.68 2.07 -16.11
CA ASP A 135 11.02 3.38 -16.08
C ASP A 135 10.70 3.82 -14.64
N VAL A 136 10.23 2.90 -13.78
CA VAL A 136 9.98 3.21 -12.37
C VAL A 136 11.28 3.44 -11.60
N ILE A 137 12.29 2.59 -11.84
CA ILE A 137 13.62 2.70 -11.20
C ILE A 137 14.30 4.03 -11.63
N GLY A 138 14.06 4.48 -12.85
CA GLY A 138 14.60 5.71 -13.43
C GLY A 138 14.30 6.94 -12.57
N TYR A 139 13.09 7.06 -12.00
CA TYR A 139 12.77 8.14 -11.08
C TYR A 139 13.66 8.13 -9.82
N ALA A 140 14.01 6.97 -9.30
CA ALA A 140 14.92 6.86 -8.15
C ALA A 140 16.38 7.17 -8.54
N ARG A 141 16.81 6.77 -9.75
CA ARG A 141 18.17 6.99 -10.23
C ARG A 141 18.43 8.45 -10.66
N ALA A 142 17.44 9.10 -11.25
CA ALA A 142 17.55 10.48 -11.74
C ALA A 142 17.44 11.54 -10.63
N ASN A 143 17.01 11.15 -9.43
CA ASN A 143 16.77 12.04 -8.30
C ASN A 143 17.67 11.69 -7.10
N ASN A 144 17.69 12.56 -6.08
CA ASN A 144 18.37 12.24 -4.82
C ASN A 144 17.63 11.10 -4.10
N LEU A 145 18.28 9.96 -3.94
CA LEU A 145 17.71 8.75 -3.38
C LEU A 145 17.08 8.96 -1.98
N TRP A 146 17.70 9.78 -1.14
CA TRP A 146 17.20 10.05 0.20
C TRP A 146 15.94 10.94 0.18
N ILE A 147 15.87 11.89 -0.76
CA ILE A 147 14.65 12.69 -0.94
C ILE A 147 13.54 11.80 -1.47
N VAL A 148 13.83 10.95 -2.47
CA VAL A 148 12.84 9.96 -2.99
C VAL A 148 12.38 9.04 -1.87
N PHE A 149 13.28 8.56 -1.01
CA PHE A 149 12.92 7.73 0.14
C PHE A 149 11.97 8.45 1.12
N VAL A 150 12.25 9.70 1.47
CA VAL A 150 11.37 10.50 2.35
C VAL A 150 9.99 10.72 1.69
N ILE A 151 9.96 11.05 0.41
CA ILE A 151 8.71 11.21 -0.36
C ILE A 151 7.93 9.90 -0.40
N LEU A 152 8.60 8.76 -0.62
CA LEU A 152 7.99 7.43 -0.60
C LEU A 152 7.34 7.14 0.76
N ILE A 153 8.00 7.45 1.88
CA ILE A 153 7.43 7.28 3.23
C ILE A 153 6.17 8.16 3.40
N ILE A 154 6.25 9.43 3.02
CA ILE A 154 5.13 10.37 3.15
C ILE A 154 3.94 9.92 2.30
N ASN A 155 4.17 9.56 1.03
CA ASN A 155 3.12 9.08 0.13
C ASN A 155 2.54 7.75 0.61
N GLY A 156 3.36 6.78 1.00
CA GLY A 156 2.88 5.49 1.48
C GLY A 156 1.99 5.61 2.72
N ILE A 157 2.30 6.53 3.66
CA ILE A 157 1.41 6.84 4.79
C ILE A 157 0.10 7.44 4.28
N ALA A 158 0.17 8.45 3.42
CA ALA A 158 -0.99 9.18 2.93
C ALA A 158 -1.94 8.28 2.11
N GLU A 159 -1.39 7.39 1.29
CA GLU A 159 -2.15 6.38 0.53
C GLU A 159 -2.90 5.42 1.47
N GLU A 160 -2.25 4.91 2.51
CA GLU A 160 -2.92 3.99 3.43
C GLU A 160 -3.98 4.70 4.28
N LEU A 161 -3.76 5.97 4.66
CA LEU A 161 -4.80 6.79 5.29
C LEU A 161 -6.02 6.93 4.38
N PHE A 162 -5.81 7.11 3.08
CA PHE A 162 -6.89 7.25 2.13
C PHE A 162 -7.53 5.90 1.76
N PHE A 163 -6.79 4.98 1.17
CA PHE A 163 -7.36 3.74 0.61
C PHE A 163 -7.83 2.77 1.69
N ARG A 164 -7.12 2.63 2.83
CA ARG A 164 -7.47 1.71 3.94
C ARG A 164 -8.16 2.43 5.10
N GLY A 165 -8.00 3.74 5.19
CA GLY A 165 -8.74 4.59 6.14
C GLY A 165 -10.09 5.03 5.58
N ALA A 166 -10.06 6.10 4.80
CA ALA A 166 -11.24 6.82 4.33
C ALA A 166 -12.09 6.02 3.34
N LEU A 167 -11.49 5.54 2.24
CA LEU A 167 -12.18 4.79 1.18
C LEU A 167 -12.76 3.47 1.71
N PHE A 168 -11.96 2.69 2.42
CA PHE A 168 -12.42 1.41 2.99
C PHE A 168 -13.63 1.60 3.90
N ALA A 169 -13.65 2.67 4.72
CA ALA A 169 -14.78 3.02 5.56
C ALA A 169 -15.99 3.51 4.75
N ALA A 170 -15.78 4.26 3.65
CA ALA A 170 -16.85 4.75 2.77
C ALA A 170 -17.54 3.63 1.97
N ILE A 171 -16.83 2.53 1.67
CA ILE A 171 -17.40 1.33 1.03
C ILE A 171 -18.34 0.61 1.99
N GLY A 172 -18.00 0.54 3.27
CA GLY A 172 -18.80 -0.11 4.30
C GLY A 172 -18.54 -1.62 4.37
N VAL A 173 -19.61 -2.43 4.54
CA VAL A 173 -19.48 -3.86 4.91
C VAL A 173 -19.38 -4.83 3.73
N ARG A 174 -19.87 -4.44 2.54
CA ARG A 174 -19.92 -5.33 1.37
C ARG A 174 -18.59 -5.33 0.61
N HIS A 175 -17.86 -6.44 0.68
CA HIS A 175 -16.61 -6.68 -0.06
C HIS A 175 -15.57 -5.55 -0.02
N PRO A 176 -15.32 -4.89 1.14
CA PRO A 176 -14.49 -3.69 1.18
C PRO A 176 -13.04 -3.95 0.77
N VAL A 177 -12.50 -5.15 1.01
CA VAL A 177 -11.15 -5.52 0.56
C VAL A 177 -11.06 -5.51 -0.96
N LEU A 178 -11.98 -6.23 -1.63
CA LEU A 178 -11.99 -6.32 -3.09
C LEU A 178 -12.19 -4.94 -3.72
N ILE A 179 -13.24 -4.22 -3.29
CA ILE A 179 -13.59 -2.92 -3.87
C ILE A 179 -12.46 -1.90 -3.67
N SER A 180 -11.89 -1.79 -2.45
CA SER A 180 -10.79 -0.85 -2.22
C SER A 180 -9.51 -1.22 -2.99
N THR A 181 -9.23 -2.51 -3.16
CA THR A 181 -8.10 -2.99 -3.97
C THR A 181 -8.29 -2.65 -5.46
N VAL A 182 -9.48 -2.90 -6.00
CA VAL A 182 -9.78 -2.56 -7.40
C VAL A 182 -9.70 -1.05 -7.64
N ILE A 183 -10.28 -0.23 -6.73
CA ILE A 183 -10.20 1.23 -6.85
C ILE A 183 -8.75 1.71 -6.74
N TYR A 184 -7.93 1.13 -5.86
CA TYR A 184 -6.51 1.47 -5.74
C TYR A 184 -5.75 1.13 -7.02
N ALA A 185 -5.93 -0.06 -7.57
CA ALA A 185 -5.33 -0.46 -8.84
C ALA A 185 -5.79 0.43 -10.01
N LEU A 186 -7.08 0.78 -10.08
CA LEU A 186 -7.62 1.70 -11.10
C LEU A 186 -7.04 3.12 -10.96
N ALA A 187 -6.90 3.64 -9.73
CA ALA A 187 -6.25 4.93 -9.51
C ALA A 187 -4.79 4.91 -9.98
N THR A 188 -4.08 3.80 -9.77
CA THR A 188 -2.69 3.61 -10.19
C THR A 188 -2.54 3.54 -11.72
N VAL A 189 -3.61 3.17 -12.47
CA VAL A 189 -3.60 3.22 -13.95
C VAL A 189 -3.28 4.63 -14.45
N ALA A 190 -3.67 5.68 -13.72
CA ALA A 190 -3.36 7.06 -14.07
C ALA A 190 -1.84 7.33 -14.17
N GLY A 191 -1.00 6.57 -13.47
CA GLY A 191 0.46 6.62 -13.58
C GLY A 191 1.03 5.99 -14.85
N GLY A 192 0.21 5.35 -15.69
CA GLY A 192 0.61 4.84 -17.02
C GLY A 192 1.47 3.57 -17.00
N ASN A 193 1.86 3.04 -15.85
CA ASN A 193 2.76 1.89 -15.76
C ASN A 193 2.04 0.62 -15.23
N PRO A 194 1.84 -0.42 -16.06
CA PRO A 194 1.12 -1.63 -15.68
C PRO A 194 1.81 -2.46 -14.60
N VAL A 195 3.14 -2.35 -14.45
CA VAL A 195 3.88 -3.02 -13.36
C VAL A 195 3.49 -2.43 -12.01
N LEU A 196 3.31 -1.11 -11.93
CA LEU A 196 2.79 -0.45 -10.73
C LEU A 196 1.34 -0.84 -10.45
N VAL A 197 0.49 -0.99 -11.48
CA VAL A 197 -0.91 -1.45 -11.32
C VAL A 197 -0.96 -2.87 -10.74
N PHE A 198 -0.12 -3.76 -11.24
CA PHE A 198 0.02 -5.11 -10.70
C PHE A 198 0.50 -5.08 -9.23
N ALA A 199 1.52 -4.29 -8.94
CA ALA A 199 2.02 -4.12 -7.57
C ALA A 199 0.94 -3.56 -6.64
N ALA A 200 0.18 -2.55 -7.08
CA ALA A 200 -0.95 -2.00 -6.34
C ALA A 200 -2.06 -3.02 -6.08
N ALA A 201 -2.36 -3.89 -7.03
CA ALA A 201 -3.36 -4.95 -6.86
C ALA A 201 -2.92 -5.98 -5.80
N VAL A 202 -1.68 -6.46 -5.87
CA VAL A 202 -1.15 -7.45 -4.91
C VAL A 202 -0.99 -6.83 -3.52
N LEU A 203 -0.29 -5.71 -3.41
CA LEU A 203 -0.13 -4.97 -2.15
C LEU A 203 -1.50 -4.61 -1.59
N GLY A 204 -2.38 -4.07 -2.44
CA GLY A 204 -3.74 -3.68 -2.11
C GLY A 204 -4.57 -4.77 -1.46
N ALA A 205 -4.49 -5.99 -1.99
CA ALA A 205 -5.16 -7.15 -1.42
C ALA A 205 -4.61 -7.49 -0.02
N VAL A 206 -3.28 -7.56 0.12
CA VAL A 206 -2.63 -7.89 1.40
C VAL A 206 -2.97 -6.87 2.48
N VAL A 207 -2.76 -5.57 2.23
CA VAL A 207 -3.02 -4.53 3.23
C VAL A 207 -4.54 -4.31 3.45
N GLY A 208 -5.37 -4.60 2.44
CA GLY A 208 -6.84 -4.64 2.58
C GLY A 208 -7.30 -5.74 3.54
N LEU A 209 -6.69 -6.93 3.48
CA LEU A 209 -6.93 -8.02 4.44
C LEU A 209 -6.50 -7.61 5.85
N GLN A 210 -5.34 -6.96 6.00
CA GLN A 210 -4.87 -6.43 7.30
C GLN A 210 -5.84 -5.38 7.86
N ARG A 211 -6.34 -4.48 7.00
CA ARG A 211 -7.35 -3.50 7.39
C ARG A 211 -8.64 -4.17 7.86
N ARG A 212 -9.07 -5.21 7.17
CA ARG A 212 -10.24 -6.00 7.54
C ARG A 212 -10.03 -6.72 8.88
N ALA A 213 -8.88 -7.31 9.10
CA ALA A 213 -8.55 -8.03 10.33
C ALA A 213 -8.42 -7.07 11.52
N GLY A 214 -7.51 -6.11 11.45
CA GLY A 214 -7.15 -5.24 12.56
C GLY A 214 -8.06 -4.03 12.80
N GLY A 215 -8.97 -3.73 11.88
CA GLY A 215 -9.89 -2.60 12.00
C GLY A 215 -9.25 -1.21 11.85
N GLY A 216 -7.98 -1.11 11.43
CA GLY A 216 -7.29 0.18 11.31
C GLY A 216 -6.18 0.19 10.27
N VAL A 217 -5.51 1.35 10.16
CA VAL A 217 -4.52 1.64 9.12
C VAL A 217 -3.08 1.33 9.51
N LEU A 218 -2.78 1.07 10.79
CA LEU A 218 -1.39 0.90 11.26
C LEU A 218 -0.70 -0.30 10.59
N ALA A 219 -1.36 -1.46 10.54
CA ALA A 219 -0.80 -2.64 9.88
C ALA A 219 -0.59 -2.41 8.37
N PRO A 220 -1.58 -1.91 7.60
CA PRO A 220 -1.39 -1.44 6.24
C PRO A 220 -0.18 -0.52 6.04
N ILE A 221 -0.08 0.55 6.82
CA ILE A 221 1.03 1.51 6.73
C ILE A 221 2.37 0.80 6.90
N LEU A 222 2.55 0.04 7.97
CA LEU A 222 3.83 -0.62 8.26
C LEU A 222 4.21 -1.65 7.18
N THR A 223 3.25 -2.41 6.66
CA THR A 223 3.49 -3.35 5.56
C THR A 223 3.89 -2.63 4.29
N HIS A 224 3.13 -1.59 3.90
CA HIS A 224 3.41 -0.81 2.69
C HIS A 224 4.79 -0.15 2.77
N LEU A 225 5.09 0.56 3.85
CA LEU A 225 6.37 1.24 4.03
C LEU A 225 7.55 0.25 4.02
N THR A 226 7.42 -0.89 4.68
CA THR A 226 8.47 -1.91 4.71
C THR A 226 8.71 -2.47 3.31
N TRP A 227 7.64 -2.83 2.60
CA TRP A 227 7.72 -3.36 1.25
C TRP A 227 8.32 -2.33 0.27
N SER A 228 7.77 -1.12 0.22
CA SER A 228 8.20 -0.10 -0.73
C SER A 228 9.62 0.40 -0.47
N SER A 229 10.02 0.54 0.81
CA SER A 229 11.41 0.85 1.17
C SER A 229 12.37 -0.25 0.71
N ALA A 230 12.01 -1.52 0.95
CA ALA A 230 12.82 -2.63 0.47
C ALA A 230 12.93 -2.66 -1.06
N MET A 231 11.85 -2.37 -1.78
CA MET A 231 11.86 -2.31 -3.26
C MET A 231 12.72 -1.16 -3.79
N LEU A 232 12.67 0.01 -3.16
CA LEU A 232 13.50 1.15 -3.54
C LEU A 232 15.00 0.82 -3.57
N PHE A 233 15.45 -0.01 -2.62
CA PHE A 233 16.87 -0.39 -2.53
C PHE A 233 17.19 -1.71 -3.24
N ALA A 234 16.22 -2.63 -3.38
CA ALA A 234 16.45 -3.95 -3.97
C ALA A 234 16.32 -3.96 -5.50
N LEU A 235 15.38 -3.21 -6.09
CA LEU A 235 15.17 -3.27 -7.55
C LEU A 235 16.34 -2.69 -8.36
N PRO A 236 16.94 -1.53 -8.02
CA PRO A 236 18.04 -0.97 -8.83
C PRO A 236 19.21 -1.94 -9.06
N PRO A 237 19.74 -2.67 -8.05
CA PRO A 237 20.81 -3.65 -8.29
C PRO A 237 20.34 -4.89 -9.06
N ILE A 238 19.08 -5.31 -8.96
CA ILE A 238 18.53 -6.43 -9.73
C ILE A 238 18.53 -6.12 -11.23
N PHE A 239 18.35 -4.86 -11.61
CA PHE A 239 18.26 -4.40 -13.01
C PHE A 239 19.55 -3.73 -13.51
N SER A 240 20.58 -3.54 -12.69
CA SER A 240 21.84 -2.86 -13.09
C SER A 240 22.78 -3.71 -13.95
N GLY A 241 22.46 -4.94 -14.25
CA GLY A 241 23.32 -5.85 -15.04
C GLY A 241 22.85 -6.07 -16.49
N PHE A 242 21.92 -5.27 -17.03
CA PHE A 242 21.28 -5.44 -18.35
C PHE A 242 21.34 -4.19 -19.25
N SER A 243 22.10 -3.18 -18.86
CA SER A 243 22.40 -2.00 -19.71
C SER A 243 23.66 -2.20 -20.52
#